data_324251b246f6388106a0da7fd8b89a43
#
_entry.id   324251b246f6388106a0da7fd8b89a43
#
_cell.length_a   1.000
_cell.length_b   1.000
_cell.length_c   1.000
_cell.angle_alpha   90.00
_cell.angle_beta   90.00
_cell.angle_gamma   90.00
#
_symmetry.space_group_name_H-M   'P 1'
#
loop_
_entity.id
_entity.type
_entity.pdbx_description
1 polymer ?
#
loop_
_entity_poly.entity_id
_entity_poly.type
_entity_poly.pdbx_seq_one_letter_code
_entity_poly.pdbx_strand_id
1 'polypeptide(L)'
;RRVLFRSHIAAILTKGGYLPDGQKIKKPELVIYQCSEDGKGDTIKPRLEQAGADCNRVAFIKDDNGELTLEDERIKNAINQIGAKMVVLDPIQAFIGHNGNMTNAVKMRETLSKLSKVAEETNCAIVLVGHMTKSSGGKQIYRGLGSIDIAATVRSILMVSRDKEEPWKRYMFPVKSSLAPEGEPIGFELNKEKGFHWMGKCQINIEELLAVEKSTAKKDVAVEYLQTLLAVEDLPSTYIYEKMKEYGIAKRTVQEAKKIAEISAYKKGKIWYWHMEVGDSI
;
A
#
# COMPACT_ATOMS: atom_id res chain seq x y z
N ARG A 1 -9.32 5.30 -1.69
CA ARG A 1 -8.39 6.44 -1.47
C ARG A 1 -6.91 6.15 -1.78
N ARG A 2 -6.43 4.88 -1.78
CA ARG A 2 -5.02 4.50 -2.05
C ARG A 2 -4.70 4.26 -3.53
N VAL A 3 -5.69 4.16 -4.38
CA VAL A 3 -5.63 3.74 -5.80
C VAL A 3 -5.28 4.89 -6.75
N LEU A 4 -5.50 6.15 -6.37
CA LEU A 4 -5.54 7.27 -7.30
C LEU A 4 -4.22 7.57 -8.04
N PHE A 5 -3.04 7.48 -7.40
CA PHE A 5 -1.78 7.81 -8.11
C PHE A 5 -1.50 6.86 -9.28
N ARG A 6 -1.84 5.56 -9.16
CA ARG A 6 -1.67 4.57 -10.23
C ARG A 6 -2.56 4.85 -11.43
N SER A 7 -3.82 5.22 -11.15
CA SER A 7 -4.76 5.64 -12.20
C SER A 7 -4.27 6.89 -12.92
N HIS A 8 -3.61 7.82 -12.21
CA HIS A 8 -3.05 9.02 -12.82
C HIS A 8 -1.78 8.73 -13.64
N ILE A 9 -0.92 7.79 -13.19
CA ILE A 9 0.19 7.32 -14.02
C ILE A 9 -0.34 6.62 -15.29
N ALA A 10 -1.35 5.76 -15.16
CA ALA A 10 -2.01 5.14 -16.30
C ALA A 10 -2.64 6.20 -17.23
N ALA A 11 -3.24 7.24 -16.68
CA ALA A 11 -3.80 8.36 -17.47
C ALA A 11 -2.71 9.09 -18.27
N ILE A 12 -1.58 9.40 -17.67
CA ILE A 12 -0.44 10.05 -18.34
C ILE A 12 0.08 9.14 -19.48
N LEU A 13 0.24 7.84 -19.21
CA LEU A 13 0.72 6.90 -20.23
C LEU A 13 -0.26 6.78 -21.39
N THR A 14 -1.57 6.68 -21.11
CA THR A 14 -2.59 6.46 -22.15
C THR A 14 -2.87 7.67 -23.02
N LYS A 15 -2.63 8.89 -22.51
CA LYS A 15 -2.80 10.15 -23.27
C LYS A 15 -1.52 10.75 -23.80
N GLY A 16 -0.39 10.36 -23.26
CA GLY A 16 0.85 11.12 -23.34
C GLY A 16 0.83 12.30 -22.38
N GLY A 17 1.93 13.01 -22.26
CA GLY A 17 2.08 14.15 -21.35
C GLY A 17 3.38 14.05 -20.56
N TYR A 18 3.40 14.65 -19.37
CA TYR A 18 4.58 14.67 -18.51
C TYR A 18 4.36 13.80 -17.28
N LEU A 19 5.31 12.92 -16.99
CA LEU A 19 5.39 12.22 -15.73
C LEU A 19 5.67 13.24 -14.59
N PRO A 20 5.36 12.87 -13.33
CA PRO A 20 5.53 13.80 -12.21
C PRO A 20 6.98 14.22 -11.93
N ASP A 21 7.97 13.51 -12.47
CA ASP A 21 9.39 13.88 -12.44
C ASP A 21 9.81 14.83 -13.57
N GLY A 22 8.87 15.20 -14.46
CA GLY A 22 9.09 16.07 -15.61
C GLY A 22 9.46 15.35 -16.91
N GLN A 23 9.61 14.04 -16.92
CA GLN A 23 9.88 13.28 -18.16
C GLN A 23 8.65 13.28 -19.08
N LYS A 24 8.88 13.53 -20.37
CA LYS A 24 7.82 13.56 -21.36
C LYS A 24 7.57 12.16 -21.96
N ILE A 25 6.33 11.71 -21.91
CA ILE A 25 5.86 10.55 -22.66
C ILE A 25 5.60 11.01 -24.11
N LYS A 26 6.40 10.49 -25.04
CA LYS A 26 6.43 10.95 -26.43
C LYS A 26 5.14 10.62 -27.21
N LYS A 27 4.51 9.49 -26.90
CA LYS A 27 3.28 9.02 -27.54
C LYS A 27 2.39 8.29 -26.53
N PRO A 28 1.06 8.27 -26.75
CA PRO A 28 0.15 7.45 -25.96
C PRO A 28 0.50 5.98 -26.02
N GLU A 29 0.50 5.32 -24.86
CA GLU A 29 0.88 3.91 -24.69
C GLU A 29 -0.33 3.09 -24.20
N LEU A 30 -0.25 1.76 -24.35
CA LEU A 30 -1.26 0.83 -23.85
C LEU A 30 -0.87 0.32 -22.46
N VAL A 31 -1.86 0.19 -21.59
CA VAL A 31 -1.73 -0.23 -20.21
C VAL A 31 -2.63 -1.42 -19.93
N ILE A 32 -2.13 -2.43 -19.25
CA ILE A 32 -2.93 -3.51 -18.64
C ILE A 32 -3.12 -3.17 -17.16
N TYR A 33 -4.38 -3.16 -16.72
CA TYR A 33 -4.72 -2.84 -15.33
C TYR A 33 -5.51 -3.98 -14.71
N GLN A 34 -4.91 -4.71 -13.78
CA GLN A 34 -5.54 -5.85 -13.14
C GLN A 34 -5.70 -5.58 -11.64
N CYS A 35 -6.94 -5.61 -11.17
CA CYS A 35 -7.31 -5.43 -9.78
C CYS A 35 -8.26 -6.55 -9.37
N SER A 36 -8.03 -7.17 -8.22
CA SER A 36 -8.88 -8.23 -7.69
C SER A 36 -9.84 -7.76 -6.59
N GLU A 37 -9.53 -6.63 -5.95
CA GLU A 37 -10.35 -6.08 -4.86
C GLU A 37 -11.50 -5.21 -5.37
N ASP A 38 -11.33 -4.56 -6.51
CA ASP A 38 -12.25 -3.60 -7.09
C ASP A 38 -12.85 -4.12 -8.40
N GLY A 39 -14.15 -3.92 -8.62
CA GLY A 39 -14.83 -4.27 -9.88
C GLY A 39 -14.30 -3.47 -11.07
N LYS A 40 -14.11 -4.16 -12.20
CA LYS A 40 -13.53 -3.57 -13.43
C LYS A 40 -14.41 -2.43 -13.98
N GLY A 41 -15.74 -2.62 -13.98
CA GLY A 41 -16.70 -1.69 -14.58
C GLY A 41 -17.19 -0.60 -13.63
N ASP A 42 -17.45 -0.95 -12.40
CA ASP A 42 -18.09 -0.08 -11.40
C ASP A 42 -17.13 0.77 -10.58
N THR A 43 -15.87 0.34 -10.48
CA THR A 43 -14.90 1.02 -9.64
C THR A 43 -13.65 1.45 -10.40
N ILE A 44 -13.00 0.54 -11.15
CA ILE A 44 -11.72 0.84 -11.80
C ILE A 44 -11.91 1.80 -12.98
N LYS A 45 -12.87 1.53 -13.88
CA LYS A 45 -13.12 2.37 -15.03
C LYS A 45 -13.49 3.81 -14.64
N PRO A 46 -14.43 4.07 -13.72
CA PRO A 46 -14.71 5.42 -13.24
C PRO A 46 -13.50 6.15 -12.65
N ARG A 47 -12.62 5.43 -11.94
CA ARG A 47 -11.39 6.03 -11.38
C ARG A 47 -10.37 6.40 -12.45
N LEU A 48 -10.25 5.59 -13.50
CA LEU A 48 -9.40 5.87 -14.66
C LEU A 48 -9.93 7.08 -15.44
N GLU A 49 -11.24 7.14 -15.69
CA GLU A 49 -11.91 8.27 -16.32
C GLU A 49 -11.75 9.56 -15.53
N GLN A 50 -11.94 9.50 -14.20
CA GLN A 50 -11.71 10.63 -13.30
C GLN A 50 -10.25 11.10 -13.29
N ALA A 51 -9.30 10.17 -13.42
CA ALA A 51 -7.88 10.49 -13.56
C ALA A 51 -7.52 11.04 -14.95
N GLY A 52 -8.46 11.03 -15.89
CA GLY A 52 -8.30 11.50 -17.25
C GLY A 52 -7.65 10.48 -18.19
N ALA A 53 -7.67 9.19 -17.90
CA ALA A 53 -7.13 8.17 -18.79
C ALA A 53 -7.95 8.04 -20.09
N ASP A 54 -7.27 7.67 -21.17
CA ASP A 54 -7.95 7.12 -22.36
C ASP A 54 -8.26 5.63 -22.09
N CYS A 55 -9.49 5.36 -21.69
CA CYS A 55 -9.92 4.00 -21.34
C CYS A 55 -9.89 3.02 -22.53
N ASN A 56 -9.84 3.50 -23.77
CA ASN A 56 -9.64 2.64 -24.95
C ASN A 56 -8.20 2.10 -25.03
N ARG A 57 -7.28 2.66 -24.27
CA ARG A 57 -5.90 2.24 -24.16
C ARG A 57 -5.60 1.47 -22.86
N VAL A 58 -6.66 1.16 -22.09
CA VAL A 58 -6.55 0.34 -20.87
C VAL A 58 -7.23 -1.00 -21.13
N ALA A 59 -6.44 -2.07 -21.05
CA ALA A 59 -6.91 -3.44 -21.19
C ALA A 59 -6.96 -4.17 -19.84
N PHE A 60 -7.80 -5.21 -19.78
CA PHE A 60 -7.89 -6.13 -18.65
C PHE A 60 -7.71 -7.56 -19.19
N ILE A 61 -6.94 -8.38 -18.46
CA ILE A 61 -6.85 -9.81 -18.76
C ILE A 61 -8.15 -10.47 -18.28
N LYS A 62 -8.76 -11.30 -19.13
CA LYS A 62 -9.99 -12.02 -18.80
C LYS A 62 -9.70 -13.18 -17.84
N ASP A 63 -10.63 -13.41 -16.92
CA ASP A 63 -10.54 -14.47 -15.91
C ASP A 63 -11.27 -15.75 -16.35
N ASP A 64 -11.61 -15.88 -17.65
CA ASP A 64 -12.40 -16.99 -18.20
C ASP A 64 -11.76 -18.38 -17.97
N ASN A 65 -10.44 -18.43 -17.75
CA ASN A 65 -9.67 -19.65 -17.54
C ASN A 65 -9.15 -19.78 -16.07
N GLY A 66 -9.90 -19.25 -15.12
CA GLY A 66 -9.51 -19.28 -13.69
C GLY A 66 -8.73 -18.05 -13.24
N GLU A 67 -8.45 -18.01 -11.95
CA GLU A 67 -7.75 -16.87 -11.32
C GLU A 67 -6.38 -16.62 -11.96
N LEU A 68 -6.09 -15.35 -12.23
CA LEU A 68 -4.80 -14.94 -12.76
C LEU A 68 -3.74 -15.00 -11.67
N THR A 69 -2.60 -15.63 -11.94
CA THR A 69 -1.45 -15.67 -11.03
C THR A 69 -0.23 -14.98 -11.62
N LEU A 70 0.78 -14.68 -10.77
CA LEU A 70 2.04 -14.06 -11.21
C LEU A 70 2.84 -14.91 -12.21
N GLU A 71 2.61 -16.24 -12.25
CA GLU A 71 3.29 -17.17 -13.15
C GLU A 71 2.48 -17.45 -14.44
N ASP A 72 1.33 -16.82 -14.58
CA ASP A 72 0.41 -17.11 -15.67
C ASP A 72 0.91 -16.53 -17.01
N GLU A 73 1.02 -17.38 -18.01
CA GLU A 73 1.43 -16.99 -19.37
C GLU A 73 0.49 -15.97 -20.01
N ARG A 74 -0.75 -15.86 -19.53
CA ARG A 74 -1.70 -14.83 -20.00
C ARG A 74 -1.16 -13.42 -19.84
N ILE A 75 -0.30 -13.17 -18.82
CA ILE A 75 0.33 -11.85 -18.61
C ILE A 75 1.26 -11.53 -19.79
N LYS A 76 2.18 -12.43 -20.12
CA LYS A 76 3.12 -12.26 -21.25
C LYS A 76 2.39 -12.17 -22.58
N ASN A 77 1.41 -13.04 -22.79
CA ASN A 77 0.63 -13.09 -24.01
C ASN A 77 -0.17 -11.79 -24.21
N ALA A 78 -0.83 -11.27 -23.17
CA ALA A 78 -1.56 -10.01 -23.25
C ALA A 78 -0.62 -8.82 -23.54
N ILE A 79 0.55 -8.77 -22.91
CA ILE A 79 1.56 -7.72 -23.16
C ILE A 79 1.95 -7.73 -24.65
N ASN A 80 2.29 -8.90 -25.18
CA ASN A 80 2.73 -9.06 -26.57
C ASN A 80 1.62 -8.75 -27.57
N GLN A 81 0.39 -9.19 -27.27
CA GLN A 81 -0.77 -9.01 -28.16
C GLN A 81 -1.11 -7.54 -28.40
N ILE A 82 -1.05 -6.72 -27.35
CA ILE A 82 -1.42 -5.31 -27.47
C ILE A 82 -0.24 -4.35 -27.44
N GLY A 83 0.97 -4.83 -27.17
CA GLY A 83 2.16 -3.99 -27.01
C GLY A 83 2.11 -3.09 -25.77
N ALA A 84 1.56 -3.57 -24.66
CA ALA A 84 1.45 -2.82 -23.42
C ALA A 84 2.81 -2.37 -22.90
N LYS A 85 2.90 -1.16 -22.36
CA LYS A 85 4.11 -0.59 -21.74
C LYS A 85 4.07 -0.58 -20.22
N MET A 86 2.91 -0.81 -19.65
CA MET A 86 2.75 -0.98 -18.21
C MET A 86 1.69 -2.04 -17.91
N VAL A 87 1.98 -2.90 -16.94
CA VAL A 87 1.01 -3.79 -16.29
C VAL A 87 0.92 -3.41 -14.82
N VAL A 88 -0.28 -3.23 -14.31
CA VAL A 88 -0.55 -3.03 -12.87
C VAL A 88 -1.25 -4.26 -12.32
N LEU A 89 -0.69 -4.86 -11.26
CA LEU A 89 -1.27 -5.97 -10.51
C LEU A 89 -1.53 -5.51 -9.06
N ASP A 90 -2.79 -5.41 -8.68
CA ASP A 90 -3.25 -4.76 -7.44
C ASP A 90 -4.34 -5.56 -6.71
N PRO A 91 -4.09 -6.03 -5.49
CA PRO A 91 -2.79 -6.12 -4.81
C PRO A 91 -2.01 -7.39 -5.23
N ILE A 92 -0.68 -7.40 -5.06
CA ILE A 92 0.17 -8.55 -5.38
C ILE A 92 -0.32 -9.85 -4.72
N GLN A 93 -0.86 -9.75 -3.50
CA GLN A 93 -1.35 -10.87 -2.71
C GLN A 93 -2.39 -11.70 -3.44
N ALA A 94 -3.24 -11.05 -4.21
CA ALA A 94 -4.31 -11.71 -4.95
C ALA A 94 -3.84 -12.51 -6.16
N PHE A 95 -2.60 -12.29 -6.60
CA PHE A 95 -2.03 -12.96 -7.77
C PHE A 95 -1.00 -14.05 -7.41
N ILE A 96 -0.85 -14.39 -6.13
CA ILE A 96 0.12 -15.40 -5.68
C ILE A 96 -0.41 -16.84 -5.88
N GLY A 97 -1.73 -17.00 -6.05
CA GLY A 97 -2.42 -18.28 -6.23
C GLY A 97 -2.61 -19.05 -4.91
N HIS A 98 -3.60 -19.95 -4.88
CA HIS A 98 -3.98 -20.70 -3.68
C HIS A 98 -2.88 -21.59 -3.09
N ASN A 99 -1.97 -22.09 -3.94
CA ASN A 99 -0.82 -22.90 -3.52
C ASN A 99 0.42 -22.05 -3.24
N GLY A 100 0.35 -20.74 -3.44
CA GLY A 100 1.42 -19.78 -3.22
C GLY A 100 1.44 -19.32 -1.77
N ASN A 101 2.42 -19.77 -1.01
CA ASN A 101 2.65 -19.25 0.34
C ASN A 101 3.63 -18.08 0.25
N MET A 102 3.20 -16.85 0.58
CA MET A 102 4.09 -15.67 0.65
C MET A 102 5.28 -15.87 1.60
N THR A 103 5.15 -16.83 2.51
CA THR A 103 6.23 -17.17 3.46
C THR A 103 7.27 -18.14 2.86
N ASN A 104 6.99 -18.74 1.71
CA ASN A 104 7.98 -19.56 1.00
C ASN A 104 8.88 -18.66 0.14
N ALA A 105 9.99 -18.25 0.74
CA ALA A 105 10.98 -17.36 0.17
C ALA A 105 11.52 -17.82 -1.19
N VAL A 106 11.83 -19.13 -1.33
CA VAL A 106 12.42 -19.70 -2.54
C VAL A 106 11.42 -19.62 -3.70
N LYS A 107 10.19 -20.08 -3.48
CA LYS A 107 9.15 -20.06 -4.51
C LYS A 107 8.79 -18.63 -4.94
N MET A 108 8.71 -17.71 -4.01
CA MET A 108 8.44 -16.30 -4.32
C MET A 108 9.55 -15.68 -5.17
N ARG A 109 10.81 -15.98 -4.85
CA ARG A 109 11.96 -15.52 -5.64
C ARG A 109 11.92 -16.08 -7.07
N GLU A 110 11.61 -17.37 -7.24
CA GLU A 110 11.47 -18.00 -8.56
C GLU A 110 10.36 -17.35 -9.38
N THR A 111 9.18 -17.18 -8.79
CA THR A 111 8.02 -16.53 -9.42
C THR A 111 8.34 -15.11 -9.88
N LEU A 112 8.92 -14.30 -9.00
CA LEU A 112 9.27 -12.92 -9.33
C LEU A 112 10.43 -12.83 -10.33
N SER A 113 11.36 -13.79 -10.33
CA SER A 113 12.43 -13.85 -11.34
C SER A 113 11.87 -14.12 -12.72
N LYS A 114 10.90 -15.04 -12.85
CA LYS A 114 10.19 -15.30 -14.12
C LYS A 114 9.45 -14.04 -14.58
N LEU A 115 8.73 -13.37 -13.68
CA LEU A 115 8.00 -12.15 -14.01
C LEU A 115 8.95 -11.01 -14.43
N SER A 116 10.11 -10.88 -13.77
CA SER A 116 11.15 -9.92 -14.16
C SER A 116 11.68 -10.19 -15.57
N LYS A 117 11.83 -11.46 -15.94
CA LYS A 117 12.23 -11.86 -17.29
C LYS A 117 11.17 -11.48 -18.32
N VAL A 118 9.89 -11.67 -18.00
CA VAL A 118 8.78 -11.21 -18.86
C VAL A 118 8.84 -9.71 -19.07
N ALA A 119 9.04 -8.92 -18.01
CA ALA A 119 9.18 -7.47 -18.11
C ALA A 119 10.34 -7.03 -19.01
N GLU A 120 11.50 -7.72 -18.90
CA GLU A 120 12.70 -7.46 -19.72
C GLU A 120 12.46 -7.82 -21.19
N GLU A 121 11.96 -9.03 -21.48
CA GLU A 121 11.73 -9.52 -22.84
C GLU A 121 10.67 -8.70 -23.60
N THR A 122 9.66 -8.20 -22.89
CA THR A 122 8.57 -7.41 -23.49
C THR A 122 8.80 -5.90 -23.46
N ASN A 123 9.86 -5.45 -22.80
CA ASN A 123 10.12 -4.04 -22.51
C ASN A 123 8.88 -3.32 -21.93
N CYS A 124 8.25 -4.00 -20.95
CA CYS A 124 7.04 -3.56 -20.25
C CYS A 124 7.31 -3.41 -18.75
N ALA A 125 6.91 -2.30 -18.16
CA ALA A 125 7.01 -2.10 -16.72
C ALA A 125 5.89 -2.89 -16.02
N ILE A 126 6.26 -3.82 -15.11
CA ILE A 126 5.29 -4.55 -14.30
C ILE A 126 5.28 -3.96 -12.89
N VAL A 127 4.16 -3.34 -12.53
CA VAL A 127 3.94 -2.67 -11.25
C VAL A 127 3.16 -3.58 -10.33
N LEU A 128 3.81 -4.05 -9.27
CA LEU A 128 3.22 -4.87 -8.22
C LEU A 128 2.84 -3.97 -7.05
N VAL A 129 1.58 -3.96 -6.67
CA VAL A 129 1.10 -3.12 -5.57
C VAL A 129 0.98 -3.95 -4.31
N GLY A 130 1.75 -3.59 -3.29
CA GLY A 130 1.67 -4.20 -1.96
C GLY A 130 1.06 -3.26 -0.93
N HIS A 131 0.36 -3.84 0.05
CA HIS A 131 -0.13 -3.11 1.21
C HIS A 131 0.79 -3.34 2.40
N MET A 132 1.17 -2.26 3.09
CA MET A 132 2.00 -2.39 4.29
C MET A 132 1.22 -3.09 5.40
N THR A 133 1.79 -4.18 5.93
CA THR A 133 1.23 -4.87 7.10
C THR A 133 1.52 -4.07 8.37
N LYS A 134 0.58 -4.08 9.31
CA LYS A 134 0.70 -3.40 10.61
C LYS A 134 1.65 -4.13 11.58
N SER A 135 2.27 -5.25 11.20
CA SER A 135 3.08 -6.08 12.11
C SER A 135 4.38 -5.40 12.58
N SER A 136 4.77 -5.63 13.82
CA SER A 136 5.81 -4.90 14.56
C SER A 136 7.26 -5.43 14.43
N GLY A 137 7.53 -6.42 13.58
CA GLY A 137 8.87 -7.04 13.42
C GLY A 137 9.62 -6.67 12.13
N GLY A 138 10.94 -6.52 12.16
CA GLY A 138 11.82 -6.30 11.01
C GLY A 138 12.08 -4.84 10.61
N LYS A 139 13.00 -4.61 9.63
CA LYS A 139 13.26 -3.27 9.09
C LYS A 139 12.01 -2.73 8.40
N GLN A 140 11.56 -1.55 8.77
CA GLN A 140 10.30 -0.92 8.39
C GLN A 140 10.08 -0.84 6.87
N ILE A 141 11.14 -0.62 6.13
CA ILE A 141 11.19 -0.48 4.67
C ILE A 141 10.66 -1.74 3.95
N TYR A 142 10.77 -2.93 4.55
CA TYR A 142 10.38 -4.21 3.93
C TYR A 142 9.08 -4.81 4.50
N ARG A 143 8.46 -4.18 5.51
CA ARG A 143 7.26 -4.72 6.18
C ARG A 143 6.03 -4.86 5.29
N GLY A 144 5.94 -4.03 4.24
CA GLY A 144 4.78 -4.01 3.36
C GLY A 144 4.75 -5.12 2.32
N LEU A 145 5.87 -5.78 2.10
CA LEU A 145 6.01 -6.73 1.01
C LEU A 145 5.73 -8.19 1.41
N GLY A 146 5.44 -8.45 2.70
CA GLY A 146 5.16 -9.80 3.20
C GLY A 146 6.38 -10.73 3.25
N SER A 147 7.41 -10.48 2.44
CA SER A 147 8.65 -11.24 2.41
C SER A 147 9.83 -10.33 2.04
N ILE A 148 10.97 -10.54 2.69
CA ILE A 148 12.26 -9.91 2.36
C ILE A 148 12.68 -10.29 0.92
N ASP A 149 12.26 -11.46 0.45
CA ASP A 149 12.60 -11.98 -0.88
C ASP A 149 11.93 -11.21 -2.01
N ILE A 150 10.74 -10.66 -1.79
CA ILE A 150 10.12 -9.74 -2.75
C ILE A 150 11.01 -8.52 -2.93
N ALA A 151 11.42 -7.91 -1.81
CA ALA A 151 12.31 -6.75 -1.84
C ALA A 151 13.68 -7.07 -2.48
N ALA A 152 14.20 -8.27 -2.28
CA ALA A 152 15.47 -8.70 -2.87
C ALA A 152 15.37 -8.84 -4.40
N THR A 153 14.25 -9.35 -4.91
CA THR A 153 14.10 -9.73 -6.33
C THR A 153 13.68 -8.57 -7.23
N VAL A 154 12.77 -7.69 -6.77
CA VAL A 154 12.30 -6.55 -7.58
C VAL A 154 13.42 -5.54 -7.84
N ARG A 155 13.41 -4.92 -9.03
CA ARG A 155 14.44 -3.94 -9.45
C ARG A 155 14.27 -2.58 -8.77
N SER A 156 13.04 -2.18 -8.47
CA SER A 156 12.72 -0.91 -7.84
C SER A 156 11.62 -1.07 -6.80
N ILE A 157 11.72 -0.36 -5.71
CA ILE A 157 10.69 -0.28 -4.67
C ILE A 157 10.41 1.19 -4.42
N LEU A 158 9.14 1.57 -4.62
CA LEU A 158 8.63 2.89 -4.30
C LEU A 158 7.72 2.77 -3.09
N MET A 159 7.94 3.60 -2.09
CA MET A 159 7.07 3.71 -0.94
C MET A 159 6.20 4.96 -1.06
N VAL A 160 4.95 4.85 -0.63
CA VAL A 160 4.03 5.98 -0.54
C VAL A 160 3.65 6.20 0.91
N SER A 161 3.97 7.38 1.42
CA SER A 161 3.65 7.78 2.78
C SER A 161 2.80 9.05 2.81
N ARG A 162 2.08 9.22 3.93
CA ARG A 162 1.25 10.40 4.19
C ARG A 162 2.07 11.42 4.96
N ASP A 163 1.89 12.71 4.62
CA ASP A 163 2.37 13.80 5.45
C ASP A 163 1.63 13.82 6.80
N LYS A 164 2.34 14.19 7.85
CA LYS A 164 1.82 14.21 9.22
C LYS A 164 0.97 15.43 9.49
N GLU A 165 1.48 16.58 9.07
CA GLU A 165 0.87 17.87 9.37
C GLU A 165 -0.24 18.17 8.38
N GLU A 166 -0.03 17.76 7.11
CA GLU A 166 -0.96 17.96 6.02
C GLU A 166 -1.46 16.60 5.46
N PRO A 167 -2.45 15.93 6.11
CA PRO A 167 -2.86 14.55 5.77
C PRO A 167 -3.41 14.36 4.36
N TRP A 168 -3.66 15.42 3.61
CA TRP A 168 -4.02 15.39 2.18
C TRP A 168 -2.79 15.28 1.29
N LYS A 169 -1.57 15.62 1.75
CA LYS A 169 -0.31 15.43 1.06
C LYS A 169 0.22 14.00 1.20
N ARG A 170 0.85 13.54 0.17
CA ARG A 170 1.50 12.23 0.09
C ARG A 170 2.82 12.37 -0.64
N TYR A 171 3.76 11.52 -0.26
CA TYR A 171 5.08 11.46 -0.90
C TYR A 171 5.34 10.03 -1.37
N MET A 172 5.74 9.91 -2.63
CA MET A 172 6.25 8.68 -3.22
C MET A 172 7.77 8.82 -3.35
N PHE A 173 8.51 7.90 -2.77
CA PHE A 173 9.97 7.96 -2.74
C PHE A 173 10.60 6.58 -2.95
N PRO A 174 11.79 6.52 -3.59
CA PRO A 174 12.50 5.26 -3.80
C PRO A 174 13.05 4.74 -2.47
N VAL A 175 12.91 3.43 -2.28
CA VAL A 175 13.46 2.65 -1.16
C VAL A 175 14.54 1.70 -1.66
N LYS A 176 14.42 1.31 -2.92
CA LYS A 176 15.39 0.51 -3.65
C LYS A 176 15.38 0.95 -5.11
N SER A 177 16.57 1.14 -5.67
CA SER A 177 16.80 1.31 -7.10
C SER A 177 18.03 0.50 -7.49
N SER A 178 17.88 -0.51 -8.36
CA SER A 178 18.98 -1.39 -8.78
C SER A 178 19.53 -1.05 -10.15
N LEU A 179 18.84 -0.20 -10.92
CA LEU A 179 19.18 0.11 -12.32
C LEU A 179 19.61 1.56 -12.56
N ALA A 180 19.28 2.45 -11.62
CA ALA A 180 19.58 3.87 -11.71
C ALA A 180 19.85 4.45 -10.31
N PRO A 181 20.47 5.63 -10.19
CA PRO A 181 20.51 6.37 -8.94
C PRO A 181 19.10 6.57 -8.36
N GLU A 182 19.00 6.65 -7.04
CA GLU A 182 17.73 6.94 -6.38
C GLU A 182 17.22 8.31 -6.84
N GLY A 183 15.98 8.33 -7.33
CA GLY A 183 15.32 9.55 -7.76
C GLY A 183 14.87 10.39 -6.56
N GLU A 184 14.54 11.64 -6.81
CA GLU A 184 13.98 12.53 -5.80
C GLU A 184 12.54 12.09 -5.44
N PRO A 185 12.11 12.30 -4.19
CA PRO A 185 10.73 12.09 -3.79
C PRO A 185 9.75 12.90 -4.62
N ILE A 186 8.61 12.32 -4.96
CA ILE A 186 7.52 12.95 -5.71
C ILE A 186 6.33 13.18 -4.77
N GLY A 187 5.90 14.42 -4.65
CA GLY A 187 4.71 14.80 -3.90
C GLY A 187 3.44 14.72 -4.73
N PHE A 188 2.34 14.43 -4.06
CA PHE A 188 0.98 14.58 -4.61
C PHE A 188 -0.04 14.88 -3.52
N GLU A 189 -1.11 15.56 -3.88
CA GLU A 189 -2.21 15.91 -3.00
C GLU A 189 -3.45 15.07 -3.33
N LEU A 190 -4.21 14.75 -2.27
CA LEU A 190 -5.54 14.14 -2.33
C LEU A 190 -6.51 15.04 -1.56
N ASN A 191 -7.04 16.02 -2.24
CA ASN A 191 -8.01 16.96 -1.67
C ASN A 191 -9.43 16.53 -2.05
N LYS A 192 -10.41 16.67 -1.11
CA LYS A 192 -11.81 16.34 -1.39
C LYS A 192 -12.45 17.25 -2.44
N GLU A 193 -12.02 18.51 -2.49
CA GLU A 193 -12.57 19.54 -3.38
C GLU A 193 -11.82 19.59 -4.71
N LYS A 194 -10.48 19.50 -4.67
CA LYS A 194 -9.60 19.64 -5.85
C LYS A 194 -9.21 18.30 -6.48
N GLY A 195 -9.59 17.19 -5.86
CA GLY A 195 -9.22 15.87 -6.35
C GLY A 195 -7.74 15.53 -6.14
N PHE A 196 -7.15 14.84 -7.11
CA PHE A 196 -5.74 14.46 -7.12
C PHE A 196 -4.91 15.49 -7.89
N HIS A 197 -3.76 15.87 -7.34
CA HIS A 197 -2.82 16.78 -7.98
C HIS A 197 -1.37 16.36 -7.74
N TRP A 198 -0.56 16.31 -8.80
CA TRP A 198 0.89 16.11 -8.69
C TRP A 198 1.58 17.40 -8.26
N MET A 199 2.41 17.33 -7.23
CA MET A 199 3.24 18.44 -6.76
C MET A 199 4.62 18.44 -7.44
N GLY A 200 5.00 17.33 -8.08
CA GLY A 200 6.32 17.13 -8.65
C GLY A 200 7.38 16.72 -7.63
N LYS A 201 8.63 16.97 -7.95
CA LYS A 201 9.76 16.66 -7.07
C LYS A 201 9.70 17.47 -5.78
N CYS A 202 9.96 16.81 -4.65
CA CYS A 202 9.91 17.39 -3.31
C CYS A 202 11.17 17.06 -2.52
N GLN A 203 11.61 18.00 -1.71
CA GLN A 203 12.64 17.73 -0.69
C GLN A 203 11.94 17.38 0.61
N ILE A 204 12.14 16.15 1.07
CA ILE A 204 11.56 15.64 2.32
C ILE A 204 12.61 14.87 3.11
N ASN A 205 12.50 14.89 4.44
CA ASN A 205 13.27 14.00 5.29
C ASN A 205 12.53 12.65 5.40
N ILE A 206 13.00 11.66 4.62
CA ILE A 206 12.40 10.31 4.57
C ILE A 206 12.46 9.62 5.94
N GLU A 207 13.54 9.81 6.71
CA GLU A 207 13.68 9.19 8.04
C GLU A 207 12.65 9.74 9.01
N GLU A 208 12.41 11.04 8.99
CA GLU A 208 11.41 11.71 9.81
C GLU A 208 10.00 11.27 9.42
N LEU A 209 9.70 11.20 8.13
CA LEU A 209 8.42 10.73 7.61
C LEU A 209 8.13 9.29 8.03
N LEU A 210 9.12 8.39 7.94
CA LEU A 210 9.01 7.00 8.35
C LEU A 210 8.93 6.84 9.88
N ALA A 211 9.66 7.66 10.64
CA ALA A 211 9.59 7.65 12.11
C ALA A 211 8.19 8.00 12.63
N VAL A 212 7.52 8.90 11.94
CA VAL A 212 6.14 9.32 12.25
C VAL A 212 5.14 8.19 12.00
N GLU A 213 5.25 7.47 10.88
CA GLU A 213 4.39 6.32 10.60
C GLU A 213 4.55 5.22 11.67
N LYS A 214 5.76 5.04 12.23
CA LYS A 214 5.98 4.12 13.36
C LYS A 214 5.13 4.49 14.57
N SER A 215 5.11 5.77 14.91
CA SER A 215 4.36 6.27 16.07
C SER A 215 2.85 6.13 15.87
N THR A 216 2.35 6.53 14.69
CA THR A 216 0.92 6.46 14.36
C THR A 216 0.43 5.02 14.26
N ALA A 217 1.17 4.14 13.56
CA ALA A 217 0.80 2.73 13.44
C ALA A 217 0.74 2.01 14.80
N LYS A 218 1.69 2.29 15.72
CA LYS A 218 1.66 1.72 17.07
C LYS A 218 0.50 2.26 17.91
N LYS A 219 0.13 3.52 17.73
CA LYS A 219 -1.02 4.13 18.41
C LYS A 219 -2.33 3.54 17.89
N ASP A 220 -2.50 3.42 16.57
CA ASP A 220 -3.69 2.87 15.95
C ASP A 220 -3.91 1.40 16.38
N VAL A 221 -2.83 0.59 16.40
CA VAL A 221 -2.85 -0.78 16.93
C VAL A 221 -3.22 -0.80 18.41
N ALA A 222 -2.67 0.12 19.20
CA ALA A 222 -2.98 0.20 20.64
C ALA A 222 -4.45 0.58 20.85
N VAL A 223 -5.01 1.50 20.06
CA VAL A 223 -6.42 1.90 20.11
C VAL A 223 -7.33 0.71 19.77
N GLU A 224 -7.09 0.04 18.65
CA GLU A 224 -7.88 -1.11 18.20
C GLU A 224 -7.84 -2.27 19.23
N TYR A 225 -6.66 -2.51 19.80
CA TYR A 225 -6.49 -3.56 20.81
C TYR A 225 -7.18 -3.20 22.14
N LEU A 226 -7.09 -1.94 22.59
CA LEU A 226 -7.81 -1.45 23.77
C LEU A 226 -9.33 -1.56 23.59
N GLN A 227 -9.83 -1.17 22.43
CA GLN A 227 -11.25 -1.29 22.10
C GLN A 227 -11.72 -2.73 22.12
N THR A 228 -10.94 -3.65 21.55
CA THR A 228 -11.25 -5.09 21.56
C THR A 228 -11.25 -5.68 22.96
N LEU A 229 -10.24 -5.35 23.79
CA LEU A 229 -10.14 -5.85 25.16
C LEU A 229 -11.27 -5.36 26.06
N LEU A 230 -11.62 -4.07 25.94
CA LEU A 230 -12.59 -3.41 26.83
C LEU A 230 -14.03 -3.48 26.31
N ALA A 231 -14.26 -4.04 25.12
CA ALA A 231 -15.59 -4.28 24.58
C ALA A 231 -16.36 -5.36 25.37
N VAL A 232 -15.66 -6.24 26.09
CA VAL A 232 -16.26 -7.38 26.81
C VAL A 232 -16.43 -7.08 28.30
N GLU A 233 -15.40 -6.50 28.93
CA GLU A 233 -15.40 -6.23 30.37
C GLU A 233 -14.36 -5.19 30.75
N ASP A 234 -14.55 -4.60 31.94
CA ASP A 234 -13.59 -3.68 32.54
C ASP A 234 -12.35 -4.45 33.02
N LEU A 235 -11.17 -3.97 32.66
CA LEU A 235 -9.93 -4.69 32.96
C LEU A 235 -8.98 -3.87 33.86
N PRO A 236 -8.20 -4.54 34.73
CA PRO A 236 -7.16 -3.89 35.52
C PRO A 236 -6.11 -3.25 34.62
N SER A 237 -5.72 -2.02 34.92
CA SER A 237 -4.70 -1.29 34.14
C SER A 237 -3.35 -2.02 34.07
N THR A 238 -2.99 -2.77 35.11
CA THR A 238 -1.78 -3.62 35.16
C THR A 238 -1.82 -4.70 34.11
N TYR A 239 -2.94 -5.42 34.00
CA TYR A 239 -3.15 -6.44 32.97
C TYR A 239 -3.05 -5.89 31.57
N ILE A 240 -3.69 -4.73 31.31
CA ILE A 240 -3.64 -4.05 30.01
C ILE A 240 -2.19 -3.69 29.65
N TYR A 241 -1.42 -3.13 30.59
CA TYR A 241 -0.01 -2.79 30.33
C TYR A 241 0.87 -4.01 30.06
N GLU A 242 0.65 -5.12 30.76
CA GLU A 242 1.38 -6.38 30.53
C GLU A 242 1.09 -6.90 29.12
N LYS A 243 -0.18 -6.98 28.76
CA LYS A 243 -0.59 -7.39 27.40
C LYS A 243 -0.01 -6.50 26.32
N MET A 244 -0.09 -5.20 26.47
CA MET A 244 0.49 -4.25 25.51
C MET A 244 2.00 -4.38 25.39
N LYS A 245 2.69 -4.71 26.47
CA LYS A 245 4.14 -4.95 26.49
C LYS A 245 4.51 -6.21 25.67
N GLU A 246 3.70 -7.27 25.73
CA GLU A 246 3.86 -8.47 24.89
C GLU A 246 3.86 -8.13 23.40
N TYR A 247 3.08 -7.12 23.00
CA TYR A 247 3.02 -6.59 21.62
C TYR A 247 4.06 -5.49 21.32
N GLY A 248 5.02 -5.28 22.22
CA GLY A 248 6.07 -4.27 22.04
C GLY A 248 5.57 -2.82 22.05
N ILE A 249 4.40 -2.55 22.67
CA ILE A 249 3.80 -1.23 22.79
C ILE A 249 4.23 -0.60 24.11
N ALA A 250 4.89 0.55 24.03
CA ALA A 250 5.38 1.26 25.22
C ALA A 250 4.21 1.87 26.03
N LYS A 251 4.36 1.95 27.35
CA LYS A 251 3.36 2.50 28.27
C LYS A 251 2.86 3.90 27.89
N ARG A 252 3.74 4.75 27.36
CA ARG A 252 3.38 6.09 26.84
C ARG A 252 2.40 6.00 25.68
N THR A 253 2.64 5.11 24.72
CA THR A 253 1.77 4.89 23.56
C THR A 253 0.40 4.35 23.99
N VAL A 254 0.36 3.47 25.00
CA VAL A 254 -0.89 2.96 25.59
C VAL A 254 -1.70 4.09 26.23
N GLN A 255 -1.05 5.02 26.93
CA GLN A 255 -1.73 6.19 27.52
C GLN A 255 -2.27 7.15 26.46
N GLU A 256 -1.54 7.35 25.36
CA GLU A 256 -2.02 8.15 24.23
C GLU A 256 -3.21 7.48 23.54
N ALA A 257 -3.13 6.16 23.33
CA ALA A 257 -4.22 5.35 22.76
C ALA A 257 -5.48 5.37 23.64
N LYS A 258 -5.30 5.31 24.97
CA LYS A 258 -6.39 5.44 25.95
C LYS A 258 -7.18 6.73 25.76
N LYS A 259 -6.47 7.86 25.57
CA LYS A 259 -7.10 9.16 25.32
C LYS A 259 -7.85 9.21 24.00
N ILE A 260 -7.25 8.64 22.93
CA ILE A 260 -7.85 8.60 21.59
C ILE A 260 -9.13 7.74 21.59
N ALA A 261 -9.12 6.63 22.32
CA ALA A 261 -10.25 5.71 22.44
C ALA A 261 -11.28 6.16 23.51
N GLU A 262 -11.12 7.34 24.12
CA GLU A 262 -12.00 7.91 25.14
C GLU A 262 -12.27 6.98 26.33
N ILE A 263 -11.28 6.13 26.65
CA ILE A 263 -11.38 5.16 27.73
C ILE A 263 -11.25 5.84 29.10
N SER A 264 -12.25 5.68 29.95
CA SER A 264 -12.26 6.14 31.31
C SER A 264 -11.48 5.23 32.27
N ALA A 265 -11.23 5.66 33.49
CA ALA A 265 -10.62 4.84 34.50
C ALA A 265 -11.21 5.13 35.87
N TYR A 266 -11.46 4.07 36.64
CA TYR A 266 -11.93 4.17 38.02
C TYR A 266 -11.12 3.25 38.94
N LYS A 267 -11.23 3.50 40.24
CA LYS A 267 -10.50 2.73 41.26
C LYS A 267 -11.47 1.81 42.00
N LYS A 268 -11.11 0.51 42.03
CA LYS A 268 -11.83 -0.51 42.81
C LYS A 268 -10.85 -1.10 43.81
N GLY A 269 -11.00 -0.74 45.08
CA GLY A 269 -10.04 -1.08 46.11
C GLY A 269 -8.68 -0.39 45.89
N LYS A 270 -7.62 -1.17 45.76
CA LYS A 270 -6.24 -0.68 45.48
C LYS A 270 -5.88 -0.68 44.02
N ILE A 271 -6.77 -1.16 43.12
CA ILE A 271 -6.48 -1.42 41.69
C ILE A 271 -7.24 -0.43 40.82
N TRP A 272 -6.59 0.09 39.77
CA TRP A 272 -7.20 0.91 38.74
C TRP A 272 -7.74 0.03 37.62
N TYR A 273 -9.00 0.22 37.26
CA TYR A 273 -9.67 -0.42 36.13
C TYR A 273 -9.91 0.58 35.01
N TRP A 274 -9.84 0.10 33.80
CA TRP A 274 -10.22 0.88 32.61
C TRP A 274 -11.56 0.39 32.09
N HIS A 275 -12.37 1.36 31.67
CA HIS A 275 -13.72 1.20 31.20
C HIS A 275 -13.92 1.96 29.89
N MET A 276 -14.61 1.35 28.94
CA MET A 276 -15.01 1.99 27.69
C MET A 276 -16.55 1.99 27.61
N GLU A 277 -17.13 3.18 27.49
CA GLU A 277 -18.57 3.30 27.22
C GLU A 277 -18.83 2.73 25.82
N VAL A 278 -19.49 1.59 25.76
CA VAL A 278 -20.06 1.07 24.53
C VAL A 278 -21.32 1.87 24.26
N GLY A 279 -21.24 2.81 23.33
CA GLY A 279 -22.41 3.59 22.93
C GLY A 279 -23.49 2.62 22.43
N ASP A 280 -24.65 2.69 23.03
CA ASP A 280 -25.85 2.00 22.55
C ASP A 280 -26.09 2.43 21.10
N SER A 281 -25.79 1.55 20.18
CA SER A 281 -26.19 1.70 18.78
C SER A 281 -27.72 1.51 18.73
N ILE A 282 -28.45 2.61 18.66
CA ILE A 282 -29.86 2.65 18.27
C ILE A 282 -29.96 2.35 16.76
#